data_dfd82d4def26da402a11ead21e104926
#
_entry.id   dfd82d4def26da402a11ead21e104926
#
_cell.length_a   1.000
_cell.length_b   1.000
_cell.length_c   1.000
_cell.angle_alpha   90.00
_cell.angle_beta   90.00
_cell.angle_gamma   90.00
#
_symmetry.space_group_name_H-M   'P 1'
#
loop_
_entity.id
_entity.type
_entity.pdbx_description
1 polymer ?
#
loop_
_entity_poly.entity_id
_entity_poly.type
_entity_poly.pdbx_seq_one_letter_code
_entity_poly.pdbx_strand_id
1 'polypeptide(L)'
;ILKSSGSTVKFDGFLKLQKIDENDDEKILPEVSKGPIEIKEFNDEQHFTQPPPRFSEASLVKKLEELGIGRPSTYASIISVISNRGYADIVNKRFFPTDRGKLLSAFLEKLFSRYVDYDFTAKLEDQLDDITSGKENWIKVLDQFWIDFNKNVLNVKEKRTREVLDLLNDSLGKLIFCLLYTSPSPRDGSI
;
A
#
# COMPACT_ATOMS: atom_id res chain seq x y z
N ILE A 1 8.24 -15.90 32.55
CA ILE A 1 6.93 -15.56 33.12
C ILE A 1 5.87 -16.18 32.21
N LEU A 2 5.10 -17.12 32.72
CA LEU A 2 3.96 -17.72 32.01
C LEU A 2 2.75 -16.81 32.23
N LYS A 3 2.02 -16.50 31.15
CA LYS A 3 0.81 -15.69 31.21
C LYS A 3 -0.30 -16.39 30.43
N SER A 4 -1.44 -16.60 31.08
CA SER A 4 -2.68 -17.02 30.43
C SER A 4 -3.74 -15.95 30.64
N SER A 5 -4.52 -15.67 29.61
CA SER A 5 -5.64 -14.73 29.67
C SER A 5 -6.88 -15.39 29.09
N GLY A 6 -8.00 -15.14 29.71
CA GLY A 6 -9.31 -15.62 29.28
C GLY A 6 -10.40 -14.97 30.11
N SER A 7 -11.66 -15.27 29.80
CA SER A 7 -12.84 -14.76 30.50
C SER A 7 -13.49 -15.83 31.34
N THR A 8 -14.08 -15.46 32.48
CA THR A 8 -14.95 -16.33 33.28
C THR A 8 -16.31 -15.67 33.38
N VAL A 9 -17.37 -16.44 33.13
CA VAL A 9 -18.75 -15.96 33.26
C VAL A 9 -19.13 -16.01 34.74
N LYS A 10 -19.35 -14.85 35.36
CA LYS A 10 -19.85 -14.75 36.76
C LYS A 10 -21.36 -14.79 36.86
N PHE A 11 -22.05 -14.34 35.82
CA PHE A 11 -23.51 -14.31 35.78
C PHE A 11 -23.97 -14.43 34.33
N ASP A 12 -24.81 -15.43 34.05
CA ASP A 12 -25.20 -15.76 32.68
C ASP A 12 -26.06 -14.69 32.00
N GLY A 13 -26.82 -13.88 32.76
CA GLY A 13 -27.58 -12.77 32.23
C GLY A 13 -28.36 -13.10 30.94
N PHE A 14 -28.13 -12.33 29.90
CA PHE A 14 -28.73 -12.54 28.56
C PHE A 14 -28.22 -13.82 27.86
N LEU A 15 -27.07 -14.37 28.25
CA LEU A 15 -26.50 -15.58 27.66
C LEU A 15 -27.41 -16.80 27.84
N LYS A 16 -28.31 -16.76 28.83
CA LYS A 16 -29.35 -17.81 28.98
C LYS A 16 -30.32 -17.89 27.82
N LEU A 17 -30.51 -16.78 27.10
CA LEU A 17 -31.42 -16.67 25.98
C LEU A 17 -30.69 -16.87 24.62
N GLN A 18 -29.40 -16.62 24.60
CA GLN A 18 -28.58 -16.78 23.42
C GLN A 18 -27.76 -18.06 23.54
N LYS A 19 -28.01 -19.01 22.64
CA LYS A 19 -27.12 -20.17 22.51
C LYS A 19 -25.78 -19.63 22.04
N ILE A 20 -24.75 -19.77 22.86
CA ILE A 20 -23.38 -19.53 22.47
C ILE A 20 -23.06 -20.57 21.39
N ASP A 21 -22.81 -20.17 20.16
CA ASP A 21 -22.27 -21.07 19.16
C ASP A 21 -20.93 -21.57 19.68
N GLU A 22 -20.76 -22.90 19.75
CA GLU A 22 -19.54 -23.57 20.24
C GLU A 22 -18.26 -23.22 19.46
N ASN A 23 -18.38 -22.39 18.43
CA ASN A 23 -17.30 -21.89 17.58
C ASN A 23 -16.75 -20.52 18.03
N ASP A 24 -17.27 -19.89 19.05
CA ASP A 24 -16.63 -18.69 19.61
C ASP A 24 -15.43 -19.14 20.45
N ASP A 25 -14.24 -18.93 19.89
CA ASP A 25 -12.92 -19.19 20.51
C ASP A 25 -12.65 -18.34 21.77
N GLU A 26 -13.65 -17.89 22.48
CA GLU A 26 -13.49 -17.30 23.80
C GLU A 26 -13.03 -18.39 24.78
N LYS A 27 -11.73 -18.38 25.07
CA LYS A 27 -11.13 -19.24 26.06
C LYS A 27 -11.77 -18.97 27.42
N ILE A 28 -12.80 -19.76 27.76
CA ILE A 28 -13.40 -19.73 29.07
C ILE A 28 -12.41 -20.42 30.04
N LEU A 29 -11.89 -19.65 30.96
CA LEU A 29 -10.98 -20.17 31.98
C LEU A 29 -11.79 -20.81 33.14
N PRO A 30 -11.35 -21.98 33.65
CA PRO A 30 -11.90 -22.52 34.88
C PRO A 30 -11.58 -21.58 36.06
N GLU A 31 -12.38 -21.66 37.13
CA GLU A 31 -12.02 -20.97 38.38
C GLU A 31 -10.69 -21.50 38.92
N VAL A 32 -9.70 -20.60 38.98
CA VAL A 32 -8.35 -20.95 39.44
C VAL A 32 -8.09 -20.24 40.77
N SER A 33 -7.73 -21.02 41.78
CA SER A 33 -7.24 -20.52 43.07
C SER A 33 -5.70 -20.43 43.05
N LYS A 34 -5.14 -19.58 43.92
CA LYS A 34 -3.68 -19.48 44.08
C LYS A 34 -3.18 -20.81 44.71
N GLY A 35 -2.27 -21.49 44.01
CA GLY A 35 -1.67 -22.72 44.46
C GLY A 35 -0.59 -23.25 43.52
N PRO A 36 0.05 -24.37 43.86
CA PRO A 36 1.01 -25.01 42.97
C PRO A 36 0.29 -25.53 41.72
N ILE A 37 0.94 -25.33 40.55
CA ILE A 37 0.42 -25.79 39.25
C ILE A 37 1.32 -26.94 38.78
N GLU A 38 0.72 -28.06 38.44
CA GLU A 38 1.40 -29.19 37.83
C GLU A 38 1.45 -28.97 36.32
N ILE A 39 2.65 -28.92 35.78
CA ILE A 39 2.87 -28.76 34.32
C ILE A 39 2.85 -30.18 33.72
N LYS A 40 1.88 -30.45 32.85
CA LYS A 40 1.72 -31.74 32.18
C LYS A 40 2.58 -31.88 30.94
N GLU A 41 2.68 -30.80 30.16
CA GLU A 41 3.34 -30.83 28.88
C GLU A 41 3.83 -29.42 28.50
N PHE A 42 4.97 -29.35 27.82
CA PHE A 42 5.49 -28.14 27.16
C PHE A 42 5.46 -28.37 25.66
N ASN A 43 4.67 -27.57 24.97
CA ASN A 43 4.69 -27.49 23.51
C ASN A 43 5.28 -26.16 23.12
N ASP A 44 6.45 -26.18 22.46
CA ASP A 44 7.08 -25.02 21.91
C ASP A 44 6.72 -24.88 20.42
N GLU A 45 6.14 -23.76 20.05
CA GLU A 45 5.82 -23.45 18.66
C GLU A 45 6.56 -22.17 18.23
N GLN A 46 7.24 -22.26 17.11
CA GLN A 46 7.88 -21.10 16.52
C GLN A 46 6.87 -20.29 15.70
N HIS A 47 6.58 -19.07 16.13
CA HIS A 47 5.71 -18.16 15.41
C HIS A 47 6.52 -17.05 14.76
N PHE A 48 6.21 -16.77 13.49
CA PHE A 48 6.76 -15.63 12.76
C PHE A 48 5.72 -14.53 12.63
N THR A 49 6.16 -13.29 12.79
CA THR A 49 5.29 -12.14 12.55
C THR A 49 4.89 -12.10 11.08
N GLN A 50 3.59 -11.93 10.83
CA GLN A 50 3.08 -11.76 9.46
C GLN A 50 3.31 -10.33 8.98
N PRO A 51 3.69 -10.13 7.70
CA PRO A 51 3.75 -8.79 7.14
C PRO A 51 2.36 -8.13 7.13
N PRO A 52 2.29 -6.78 7.14
CA PRO A 52 1.02 -6.10 7.06
C PRO A 52 0.24 -6.55 5.81
N PRO A 53 -1.08 -6.72 5.93
CA PRO A 53 -1.90 -7.16 4.81
C PRO A 53 -1.88 -6.14 3.68
N ARG A 54 -1.99 -6.63 2.44
CA ARG A 54 -2.11 -5.75 1.27
C ARG A 54 -3.40 -4.95 1.33
N PHE A 55 -3.38 -3.76 0.74
CA PHE A 55 -4.56 -2.89 0.69
C PHE A 55 -5.72 -3.55 -0.04
N SER A 56 -6.91 -3.42 0.55
CA SER A 56 -8.19 -3.54 -0.15
C SER A 56 -8.63 -2.16 -0.63
N GLU A 57 -9.67 -2.07 -1.47
CA GLU A 57 -10.20 -0.78 -1.91
C GLU A 57 -10.53 0.14 -0.73
N ALA A 58 -11.25 -0.38 0.27
CA ALA A 58 -11.62 0.40 1.45
C ALA A 58 -10.42 0.86 2.28
N SER A 59 -9.42 -0.01 2.48
CA SER A 59 -8.22 0.35 3.25
C SER A 59 -7.32 1.30 2.48
N LEU A 60 -7.31 1.24 1.14
CA LEU A 60 -6.59 2.18 0.29
C LEU A 60 -7.24 3.57 0.34
N VAL A 61 -8.57 3.65 0.21
CA VAL A 61 -9.31 4.93 0.34
C VAL A 61 -9.05 5.56 1.70
N LYS A 62 -9.17 4.77 2.78
CA LYS A 62 -8.85 5.26 4.13
C LYS A 62 -7.42 5.81 4.23
N LYS A 63 -6.46 5.13 3.60
CA LYS A 63 -5.06 5.59 3.62
C LYS A 63 -4.85 6.86 2.82
N LEU A 64 -5.51 7.01 1.66
CA LEU A 64 -5.49 8.25 0.87
C LEU A 64 -6.09 9.42 1.65
N GLU A 65 -7.21 9.20 2.34
CA GLU A 65 -7.87 10.18 3.21
C GLU A 65 -6.95 10.61 4.36
N GLU A 66 -6.32 9.66 5.05
CA GLU A 66 -5.34 9.94 6.13
C GLU A 66 -4.16 10.79 5.64
N LEU A 67 -3.74 10.63 4.39
CA LEU A 67 -2.65 11.37 3.77
C LEU A 67 -3.09 12.68 3.10
N GLY A 68 -4.38 12.98 3.07
CA GLY A 68 -4.93 14.17 2.37
C GLY A 68 -4.82 14.11 0.85
N ILE A 69 -4.67 12.91 0.28
CA ILE A 69 -4.49 12.68 -1.16
C ILE A 69 -5.84 12.34 -1.79
N GLY A 70 -6.26 13.14 -2.76
CA GLY A 70 -7.57 13.02 -3.39
C GLY A 70 -8.71 13.57 -2.52
N ARG A 71 -9.91 13.43 -3.03
CA ARG A 71 -11.15 13.85 -2.37
C ARG A 71 -12.22 12.77 -2.57
N PRO A 72 -13.31 12.74 -1.80
CA PRO A 72 -14.36 11.72 -1.93
C PRO A 72 -14.85 11.51 -3.36
N SER A 73 -14.91 12.57 -4.15
CA SER A 73 -15.32 12.52 -5.57
C SER A 73 -14.31 11.86 -6.49
N THR A 74 -13.03 11.75 -6.11
CA THR A 74 -11.95 11.26 -6.97
C THR A 74 -11.47 9.86 -6.60
N TYR A 75 -11.74 9.35 -5.41
CA TYR A 75 -11.23 8.04 -4.97
C TYR A 75 -11.62 6.89 -5.89
N ALA A 76 -12.88 6.83 -6.32
CA ALA A 76 -13.35 5.78 -7.23
C ALA A 76 -12.63 5.83 -8.59
N SER A 77 -12.38 7.02 -9.12
CA SER A 77 -11.67 7.20 -10.38
C SER A 77 -10.18 6.83 -10.27
N ILE A 78 -9.53 7.15 -9.14
CA ILE A 78 -8.15 6.76 -8.87
C ILE A 78 -8.02 5.23 -8.90
N ILE A 79 -8.87 4.52 -8.17
CA ILE A 79 -8.89 3.06 -8.12
C ILE A 79 -9.12 2.45 -9.51
N SER A 80 -10.12 2.96 -10.24
CA SER A 80 -10.41 2.53 -11.61
C SER A 80 -9.21 2.70 -12.54
N VAL A 81 -8.52 3.84 -12.47
CA VAL A 81 -7.35 4.12 -13.31
C VAL A 81 -6.21 3.15 -13.01
N ILE A 82 -5.93 2.86 -11.75
CA ILE A 82 -4.88 1.93 -11.35
C ILE A 82 -5.13 0.54 -11.94
N SER A 83 -6.35 0.03 -11.84
CA SER A 83 -6.73 -1.28 -12.36
C SER A 83 -6.81 -1.28 -13.90
N ASN A 84 -7.48 -0.31 -14.50
CA ASN A 84 -7.69 -0.27 -15.96
C ASN A 84 -6.39 -0.09 -16.74
N ARG A 85 -5.40 0.59 -16.17
CA ARG A 85 -4.08 0.75 -16.78
C ARG A 85 -3.15 -0.44 -16.49
N GLY A 86 -3.59 -1.42 -15.73
CA GLY A 86 -2.82 -2.61 -15.38
C GLY A 86 -1.60 -2.29 -14.50
N TYR A 87 -1.70 -1.29 -13.62
CA TYR A 87 -0.64 -0.99 -12.66
C TYR A 87 -0.74 -1.87 -11.41
N ALA A 88 -1.95 -2.31 -11.07
CA ALA A 88 -2.20 -3.29 -10.03
C ALA A 88 -3.37 -4.19 -10.42
N ASP A 89 -3.26 -5.48 -10.07
CA ASP A 89 -4.32 -6.46 -10.19
C ASP A 89 -5.05 -6.60 -8.85
N ILE A 90 -6.35 -6.92 -8.91
CA ILE A 90 -7.15 -7.18 -7.72
C ILE A 90 -7.36 -8.69 -7.60
N VAL A 91 -6.69 -9.29 -6.62
CA VAL A 91 -6.84 -10.71 -6.30
C VAL A 91 -7.38 -10.84 -4.88
N ASN A 92 -8.46 -11.60 -4.69
CA ASN A 92 -9.12 -11.76 -3.39
C ASN A 92 -9.43 -10.42 -2.70
N LYS A 93 -9.95 -9.45 -3.46
CA LYS A 93 -10.26 -8.07 -2.99
C LYS A 93 -9.05 -7.28 -2.46
N ARG A 94 -7.83 -7.65 -2.85
CA ARG A 94 -6.59 -6.96 -2.46
C ARG A 94 -5.78 -6.58 -3.68
N PHE A 95 -5.11 -5.43 -3.60
CA PHE A 95 -4.25 -4.92 -4.67
C PHE A 95 -2.88 -5.59 -4.68
N PHE A 96 -2.48 -6.05 -5.86
CA PHE A 96 -1.15 -6.59 -6.13
C PHE A 96 -0.51 -5.77 -7.25
N PRO A 97 0.58 -5.04 -6.98
CA PRO A 97 1.25 -4.26 -8.02
C PRO A 97 1.81 -5.20 -9.08
N THR A 98 1.52 -4.90 -10.34
CA THR A 98 2.09 -5.58 -11.51
C THR A 98 3.53 -5.12 -11.73
N ASP A 99 4.27 -5.81 -12.59
CA ASP A 99 5.63 -5.37 -12.95
C ASP A 99 5.62 -4.04 -13.70
N ARG A 100 4.55 -3.77 -14.48
CA ARG A 100 4.33 -2.46 -15.08
C ARG A 100 4.13 -1.37 -14.04
N GLY A 101 3.36 -1.65 -12.98
CA GLY A 101 3.16 -0.71 -11.86
C GLY A 101 4.46 -0.45 -11.10
N LYS A 102 5.22 -1.49 -10.80
CA LYS A 102 6.53 -1.37 -10.11
C LYS A 102 7.51 -0.54 -10.94
N LEU A 103 7.60 -0.81 -12.25
CA LEU A 103 8.46 -0.07 -13.16
C LEU A 103 8.09 1.41 -13.21
N LEU A 104 6.80 1.72 -13.34
CA LEU A 104 6.32 3.10 -13.34
C LEU A 104 6.62 3.80 -12.02
N SER A 105 6.37 3.15 -10.87
CA SER A 105 6.67 3.73 -9.56
C SER A 105 8.16 4.05 -9.42
N ALA A 106 9.04 3.11 -9.76
CA ALA A 106 10.48 3.33 -9.70
C ALA A 106 10.94 4.46 -10.63
N PHE A 107 10.38 4.55 -11.83
CA PHE A 107 10.64 5.64 -12.77
C PHE A 107 10.27 7.00 -12.17
N LEU A 108 9.07 7.10 -11.63
CA LEU A 108 8.56 8.34 -11.04
C LEU A 108 9.34 8.73 -9.78
N GLU A 109 9.63 7.78 -8.90
CA GLU A 109 10.41 8.02 -7.67
C GLU A 109 11.83 8.54 -7.98
N LYS A 110 12.46 8.05 -9.04
CA LYS A 110 13.83 8.46 -9.40
C LYS A 110 13.91 9.77 -10.19
N LEU A 111 12.96 10.00 -11.09
CA LEU A 111 13.02 11.13 -12.01
C LEU A 111 12.05 12.26 -11.66
N PHE A 112 11.01 11.95 -10.91
CA PHE A 112 9.94 12.87 -10.53
C PHE A 112 9.61 12.80 -9.03
N SER A 113 10.61 12.53 -8.18
CA SER A 113 10.45 12.28 -6.72
C SER A 113 9.54 13.31 -6.04
N ARG A 114 9.75 14.61 -6.32
CA ARG A 114 8.95 15.70 -5.74
C ARG A 114 7.45 15.56 -6.04
N TYR A 115 7.09 15.10 -7.26
CA TYR A 115 5.70 15.04 -7.73
C TYR A 115 4.95 13.79 -7.28
N VAL A 116 5.67 12.77 -6.81
CA VAL A 116 5.09 11.55 -6.23
C VAL A 116 5.17 11.52 -4.71
N ASP A 117 5.70 12.59 -4.11
CA ASP A 117 5.70 12.79 -2.67
C ASP A 117 4.29 13.02 -2.16
N TYR A 118 3.94 12.35 -1.06
CA TYR A 118 2.60 12.45 -0.46
C TYR A 118 2.28 13.87 0.00
N ASP A 119 3.25 14.53 0.64
CA ASP A 119 3.09 15.90 1.13
C ASP A 119 2.90 16.91 -0.02
N PHE A 120 3.56 16.69 -1.15
CA PHE A 120 3.39 17.54 -2.32
C PHE A 120 1.97 17.43 -2.88
N THR A 121 1.47 16.18 -3.01
CA THR A 121 0.12 15.93 -3.52
C THR A 121 -0.93 16.50 -2.58
N ALA A 122 -0.79 16.29 -1.27
CA ALA A 122 -1.70 16.82 -0.27
C ALA A 122 -1.76 18.36 -0.31
N LYS A 123 -0.59 19.03 -0.36
CA LYS A 123 -0.52 20.50 -0.48
C LYS A 123 -1.15 21.04 -1.76
N LEU A 124 -0.99 20.32 -2.88
CA LEU A 124 -1.63 20.73 -4.14
C LEU A 124 -3.16 20.62 -4.06
N GLU A 125 -3.67 19.56 -3.43
CA GLU A 125 -5.12 19.42 -3.16
C GLU A 125 -5.65 20.57 -2.27
N ASP A 126 -4.92 20.94 -1.23
CA ASP A 126 -5.29 22.06 -0.36
C ASP A 126 -5.27 23.41 -1.12
N GLN A 127 -4.28 23.63 -2.01
CA GLN A 127 -4.25 24.80 -2.87
C GLN A 127 -5.44 24.85 -3.85
N LEU A 128 -5.87 23.70 -4.36
CA LEU A 128 -7.08 23.62 -5.20
C LEU A 128 -8.35 23.97 -4.41
N ASP A 129 -8.43 23.55 -3.16
CA ASP A 129 -9.53 23.94 -2.25
C ASP A 129 -9.51 25.44 -1.95
N ASP A 130 -8.33 26.03 -1.78
CA ASP A 130 -8.18 27.48 -1.57
C ASP A 130 -8.54 28.30 -2.83
N ILE A 131 -8.24 27.78 -4.03
CA ILE A 131 -8.71 28.37 -5.29
C ILE A 131 -10.25 28.33 -5.34
N THR A 132 -10.84 27.18 -5.00
CA THR A 132 -12.30 27.02 -5.01
C THR A 132 -12.99 27.95 -4.02
N SER A 133 -12.36 28.22 -2.88
CA SER A 133 -12.85 29.19 -1.87
C SER A 133 -12.55 30.65 -2.22
N GLY A 134 -11.88 30.94 -3.33
CA GLY A 134 -11.54 32.28 -3.79
C GLY A 134 -10.36 32.94 -3.06
N LYS A 135 -9.60 32.19 -2.25
CA LYS A 135 -8.44 32.71 -1.52
C LYS A 135 -7.19 32.82 -2.37
N GLU A 136 -7.04 31.95 -3.39
CA GLU A 136 -5.90 31.95 -4.28
C GLU A 136 -6.30 32.06 -5.77
N ASN A 137 -5.39 32.61 -6.58
CA ASN A 137 -5.58 32.71 -8.03
C ASN A 137 -5.03 31.48 -8.72
N TRP A 138 -5.91 30.78 -9.43
CA TRP A 138 -5.57 29.52 -10.13
C TRP A 138 -4.46 29.67 -11.18
N ILE A 139 -4.40 30.83 -11.89
CA ILE A 139 -3.36 31.08 -12.90
C ILE A 139 -1.98 31.09 -12.25
N LYS A 140 -1.87 31.79 -11.10
CA LYS A 140 -0.59 31.88 -10.38
C LYS A 140 -0.13 30.52 -9.85
N VAL A 141 -1.03 29.73 -9.32
CA VAL A 141 -0.73 28.37 -8.82
C VAL A 141 -0.26 27.47 -9.96
N LEU A 142 -0.98 27.50 -11.09
CA LEU A 142 -0.61 26.70 -12.27
C LEU A 142 0.71 27.16 -12.91
N ASP A 143 0.96 28.45 -13.01
CA ASP A 143 2.23 28.98 -13.53
C ASP A 143 3.42 28.50 -12.69
N GLN A 144 3.32 28.59 -11.38
CA GLN A 144 4.36 28.16 -10.48
C GLN A 144 4.62 26.65 -10.58
N PHE A 145 3.55 25.86 -10.61
CA PHE A 145 3.65 24.42 -10.84
C PHE A 145 4.32 24.11 -12.19
N TRP A 146 3.88 24.78 -13.25
CA TRP A 146 4.35 24.52 -14.62
C TRP A 146 5.82 24.83 -14.82
N ILE A 147 6.32 25.93 -14.27
CA ILE A 147 7.74 26.33 -14.39
C ILE A 147 8.64 25.21 -13.85
N ASP A 148 8.37 24.74 -12.63
CA ASP A 148 9.16 23.69 -12.00
C ASP A 148 9.01 22.34 -12.71
N PHE A 149 7.79 21.99 -13.08
CA PHE A 149 7.49 20.75 -13.78
C PHE A 149 8.15 20.69 -15.15
N ASN A 150 8.02 21.74 -15.94
CA ASN A 150 8.60 21.80 -17.27
C ASN A 150 10.13 21.72 -17.24
N LYS A 151 10.77 22.40 -16.28
CA LYS A 151 12.21 22.30 -16.08
C LYS A 151 12.64 20.84 -15.81
N ASN A 152 11.89 20.13 -14.97
CA ASN A 152 12.19 18.72 -14.66
C ASN A 152 11.97 17.82 -15.89
N VAL A 153 10.91 18.05 -16.66
CA VAL A 153 10.65 17.32 -17.91
C VAL A 153 11.79 17.51 -18.91
N LEU A 154 12.30 18.73 -19.09
CA LEU A 154 13.43 19.01 -19.96
C LEU A 154 14.69 18.26 -19.52
N ASN A 155 15.01 18.29 -18.22
CA ASN A 155 16.14 17.55 -17.66
C ASN A 155 16.02 16.04 -17.91
N VAL A 156 14.81 15.47 -17.82
CA VAL A 156 14.59 14.04 -18.08
C VAL A 156 14.71 13.72 -19.57
N LYS A 157 14.25 14.63 -20.46
CA LYS A 157 14.39 14.46 -21.92
C LYS A 157 15.83 14.44 -22.41
N GLU A 158 16.73 15.15 -21.73
CA GLU A 158 18.17 15.19 -22.06
C GLU A 158 18.89 13.88 -21.68
N LYS A 159 18.33 13.09 -20.75
CA LYS A 159 18.92 11.82 -20.34
C LYS A 159 18.84 10.78 -21.45
N ARG A 160 19.92 10.03 -21.64
CA ARG A 160 19.93 8.90 -22.58
C ARG A 160 19.12 7.73 -21.98
N THR A 161 18.48 6.98 -22.85
CA THR A 161 17.69 5.79 -22.45
C THR A 161 18.49 4.84 -21.56
N ARG A 162 19.80 4.66 -21.83
CA ARG A 162 20.67 3.79 -21.03
C ARG A 162 20.84 4.29 -19.59
N GLU A 163 21.02 5.58 -19.39
CA GLU A 163 21.14 6.19 -18.07
C GLU A 163 19.86 6.00 -17.25
N VAL A 164 18.70 6.12 -17.90
CA VAL A 164 17.41 5.87 -17.27
C VAL A 164 17.27 4.39 -16.88
N LEU A 165 17.68 3.47 -17.75
CA LEU A 165 17.65 2.03 -17.47
C LEU A 165 18.59 1.67 -16.33
N ASP A 166 19.79 2.26 -16.24
CA ASP A 166 20.73 2.01 -15.15
C ASP A 166 20.14 2.49 -13.80
N LEU A 167 19.52 3.67 -13.77
CA LEU A 167 18.82 4.18 -12.59
C LEU A 167 17.66 3.28 -12.13
N LEU A 168 16.93 2.69 -13.08
CA LEU A 168 15.82 1.78 -12.79
C LEU A 168 16.33 0.41 -12.31
N ASN A 169 17.43 -0.09 -12.86
CA ASN A 169 18.08 -1.32 -12.43
C ASN A 169 18.51 -1.26 -10.96
N ASP A 170 19.05 -0.13 -10.53
CA ASP A 170 19.45 0.08 -9.14
C ASP A 170 18.26 0.03 -8.17
N SER A 171 17.08 0.45 -8.63
CA SER A 171 15.86 0.51 -7.80
C SER A 171 15.09 -0.80 -7.75
N LEU A 172 14.99 -1.50 -8.88
CA LEU A 172 14.14 -2.67 -9.03
C LEU A 172 14.91 -3.99 -8.88
N GLY A 173 16.25 -3.91 -8.83
CA GLY A 173 17.12 -5.08 -8.78
C GLY A 173 17.18 -5.81 -10.14
N LYS A 174 18.17 -6.67 -10.29
CA LYS A 174 18.46 -7.38 -11.54
C LYS A 174 17.33 -8.30 -12.05
N LEU A 175 16.35 -8.63 -11.20
CA LEU A 175 15.31 -9.61 -11.51
C LEU A 175 14.33 -9.17 -12.61
N ILE A 176 13.99 -7.89 -12.70
CA ILE A 176 12.98 -7.41 -13.66
C ILE A 176 13.61 -7.26 -15.06
N PHE A 177 14.84 -6.79 -15.14
CA PHE A 177 15.50 -6.56 -16.43
C PHE A 177 16.24 -7.79 -16.97
N CYS A 178 16.61 -8.73 -16.11
CA CYS A 178 17.19 -10.01 -16.54
C CYS A 178 16.23 -10.84 -17.41
N LEU A 179 14.93 -10.78 -17.13
CA LEU A 179 13.90 -11.44 -17.94
C LEU A 179 13.66 -10.78 -19.30
N LEU A 180 13.91 -9.47 -19.43
CA LEU A 180 13.78 -8.75 -20.70
C LEU A 180 14.99 -8.95 -21.63
N TYR A 181 16.18 -9.19 -21.06
CA TYR A 181 17.41 -9.41 -21.83
C TYR A 181 17.68 -10.89 -22.16
N THR A 182 17.00 -11.83 -21.54
CA THR A 182 17.16 -13.27 -21.80
C THR A 182 16.14 -13.85 -22.80
N SER A 183 15.21 -13.04 -23.30
CA SER A 183 14.41 -13.42 -24.47
C SER A 183 15.31 -13.31 -25.71
N PRO A 184 15.60 -14.41 -26.44
CA PRO A 184 16.37 -14.34 -27.68
C PRO A 184 15.65 -13.37 -28.63
N SER A 185 16.39 -12.41 -29.15
CA SER A 185 15.88 -11.50 -30.18
C SER A 185 15.38 -12.36 -31.36
N PRO A 186 14.22 -12.03 -31.97
CA PRO A 186 13.78 -12.71 -33.19
C PRO A 186 14.78 -12.66 -34.35
N ARG A 187 15.88 -11.89 -34.22
CA ARG A 187 16.96 -11.76 -35.21
C ARG A 187 18.09 -12.79 -35.02
N ASP A 188 18.17 -13.48 -33.89
CA ASP A 188 19.25 -14.45 -33.63
C ASP A 188 18.89 -15.88 -34.09
N GLY A 189 17.79 -16.06 -34.81
CA GLY A 189 17.30 -17.32 -35.35
C GLY A 189 17.58 -17.54 -36.82
N SER A 190 18.61 -16.92 -37.39
CA SER A 190 18.99 -17.11 -38.80
C SER A 190 20.49 -17.39 -38.92
N ILE A 191 20.88 -18.65 -38.70
CA ILE A 191 21.97 -19.33 -39.39
C ILE A 191 21.54 -20.76 -39.62
#